data_9ce6f30d92af003678cfe15aafb1d61d
#
_entry.id   9ce6f30d92af003678cfe15aafb1d61d
#
_cell.length_a   1.000
_cell.length_b   1.000
_cell.length_c   1.000
_cell.angle_alpha   90.00
_cell.angle_beta   90.00
_cell.angle_gamma   90.00
#
_symmetry.space_group_name_H-M   'P 1'
#
loop_
_entity.id
_entity.type
_entity.pdbx_description
1 polymer ?
#
loop_
_entity_poly.entity_id
_entity_poly.type
_entity_poly.pdbx_seq_one_letter_code
_entity_poly.pdbx_strand_id
1 'polypeptide(L)'
;TEDPFKTYWISIDKNTICFAEMNAKGLILKAFEQYRLKTCIDFKPWEGEKNYISVFKGSGCWSSVGNRQEGLQQLSIGANCDRIGTIQHEFLHALGFWHEQSRFDRDDYVSIIWDRIQPGKDHNFIKYDDTTSDSLNVPYDYTSVMHYSQNAFRNGTEPTIITNIPDFMDVIGQRMDFSDYDLQKLNRLYNCSSSLSFMDTCSFELENICGMIQSSDDNSDWQRLSQVPAGPNTDHTNMGECKDSGYFMHFNTSAGAGGSTAILESRILYPKRGFQCLQFYFYNSGHESDRLYVWVREYTSAHPNGTLRLIEEIKGSPASYWQLHHVSLNVTSKFRVVFQGTRGSGLSKGGLSIDDINLSETQCPHHVWHIRNFTHLLNTSPAGTAGRIYSPPFYSSKGYAFQVSLYVNGTANNPFNLAMYLYLISGANDDQLQWPCAWQQGTMTLLDQHPDIRQRMSNQRSITTDPLKLSAGQSTDSYYVICTRSRCEKIRSPGSGTSAFLTHQRLRSRNFIKEDSVYILLTMEDISHLLSTQPSVSPTFVVSTPSANTKPTTMSTTTTTPITTASVTLTEKPEIEVPNYCPDNPCENDGVCVIVDRAPVCRMSNESF
;
A
#
# COMPACT_ATOMS: atom_id res chain seq x y z
N THR A 1 -15.99 -26.41 12.61
CA THR A 1 -15.55 -25.83 11.33
C THR A 1 -15.55 -24.32 11.52
N GLU A 2 -14.37 -23.72 11.70
CA GLU A 2 -14.21 -22.26 11.76
C GLU A 2 -14.60 -21.68 10.40
N ASP A 3 -15.29 -20.54 10.43
CA ASP A 3 -15.70 -19.81 9.23
C ASP A 3 -14.43 -19.35 8.49
N PRO A 4 -14.17 -19.80 7.25
CA PRO A 4 -12.98 -19.38 6.48
C PRO A 4 -12.97 -17.88 6.12
N PHE A 5 -14.03 -17.14 6.43
CA PHE A 5 -14.17 -15.70 6.21
C PHE A 5 -14.19 -14.89 7.52
N LYS A 6 -13.60 -15.43 8.59
CA LYS A 6 -13.55 -14.74 9.88
C LYS A 6 -12.83 -13.41 9.77
N THR A 7 -13.56 -12.32 9.92
CA THR A 7 -13.03 -10.96 9.98
C THR A 7 -12.84 -10.56 11.44
N TYR A 8 -11.65 -10.05 11.77
CA TYR A 8 -11.38 -9.49 13.08
C TYR A 8 -11.74 -7.99 13.08
N TRP A 9 -12.79 -7.65 13.84
CA TRP A 9 -13.26 -6.28 13.99
C TRP A 9 -12.62 -5.62 15.21
N ILE A 10 -12.04 -4.44 15.00
CA ILE A 10 -11.51 -3.60 16.07
C ILE A 10 -12.39 -2.36 16.18
N SER A 11 -13.00 -2.19 17.35
CA SER A 11 -13.89 -1.05 17.59
C SER A 11 -13.09 0.20 17.90
N ILE A 12 -13.39 1.28 17.18
CA ILE A 12 -12.74 2.59 17.32
C ILE A 12 -13.79 3.63 17.64
N ASP A 13 -13.57 4.40 18.70
CA ASP A 13 -14.42 5.52 19.04
C ASP A 13 -14.31 6.63 18.00
N LYS A 14 -15.36 6.83 17.23
CA LYS A 14 -15.48 7.90 16.22
C LYS A 14 -15.31 9.30 16.82
N ASN A 15 -15.78 9.50 18.06
CA ASN A 15 -15.75 10.80 18.69
C ASN A 15 -14.32 11.22 19.05
N THR A 16 -13.41 10.26 19.27
CA THR A 16 -12.02 10.56 19.59
C THR A 16 -11.14 10.80 18.38
N ILE A 17 -11.42 10.16 17.22
CA ILE A 17 -10.77 10.54 15.95
C ILE A 17 -11.03 12.02 15.63
N CYS A 18 -12.13 12.61 16.11
CA CYS A 18 -12.42 14.04 15.95
C CYS A 18 -11.35 14.97 16.54
N PHE A 19 -10.57 14.53 17.52
CA PHE A 19 -9.50 15.32 18.11
C PHE A 19 -8.15 15.24 17.35
N ALA A 20 -7.99 14.30 16.42
CA ALA A 20 -6.82 14.27 15.54
C ALA A 20 -6.82 15.45 14.56
N GLU A 21 -5.64 15.84 14.07
CA GLU A 21 -5.56 16.82 12.98
C GLU A 21 -6.22 16.29 11.71
N MET A 22 -6.81 17.17 10.90
CA MET A 22 -7.55 16.78 9.69
C MET A 22 -6.69 15.93 8.74
N ASN A 23 -5.40 16.27 8.57
CA ASN A 23 -4.50 15.47 7.76
C ASN A 23 -4.34 14.04 8.30
N ALA A 24 -4.18 13.89 9.62
CA ALA A 24 -4.06 12.60 10.27
C ALA A 24 -5.35 11.77 10.18
N LYS A 25 -6.53 12.39 10.25
CA LYS A 25 -7.82 11.69 10.11
C LYS A 25 -7.93 10.95 8.77
N GLY A 26 -7.62 11.63 7.67
CA GLY A 26 -7.63 11.01 6.35
C GLY A 26 -6.61 9.88 6.23
N LEU A 27 -5.40 10.05 6.81
CA LEU A 27 -4.35 9.03 6.81
C LEU A 27 -4.69 7.81 7.67
N ILE A 28 -5.41 7.96 8.77
CA ILE A 28 -5.90 6.84 9.59
C ILE A 28 -6.82 5.96 8.73
N LEU A 29 -7.74 6.55 7.98
CA LEU A 29 -8.62 5.79 7.09
C LEU A 29 -7.84 5.08 5.98
N LYS A 30 -6.81 5.72 5.41
CA LYS A 30 -5.91 5.07 4.43
C LYS A 30 -5.12 3.91 5.04
N ALA A 31 -4.67 4.03 6.27
CA ALA A 31 -4.02 2.93 6.97
C ALA A 31 -4.98 1.73 7.14
N PHE A 32 -6.25 1.97 7.47
CA PHE A 32 -7.26 0.91 7.55
C PHE A 32 -7.50 0.23 6.20
N GLU A 33 -7.49 0.97 5.09
CA GLU A 33 -7.57 0.36 3.74
C GLU A 33 -6.36 -0.56 3.47
N GLN A 34 -5.15 -0.22 3.94
CA GLN A 34 -3.99 -1.11 3.80
C GLN A 34 -4.13 -2.40 4.64
N TYR A 35 -4.68 -2.31 5.86
CA TYR A 35 -5.02 -3.50 6.64
C TYR A 35 -6.02 -4.39 5.90
N ARG A 36 -7.10 -3.83 5.36
CA ARG A 36 -8.11 -4.57 4.57
C ARG A 36 -7.53 -5.22 3.31
N LEU A 37 -6.64 -4.50 2.62
CA LEU A 37 -6.02 -4.99 1.40
C LEU A 37 -5.10 -6.19 1.64
N LYS A 38 -4.38 -6.18 2.76
CA LYS A 38 -3.27 -7.11 3.02
C LYS A 38 -3.58 -8.16 4.09
N THR A 39 -4.66 -8.00 4.86
CA THR A 39 -5.02 -8.86 6.00
C THR A 39 -6.52 -9.12 6.10
N CYS A 40 -6.93 -9.96 7.06
CA CYS A 40 -8.32 -10.16 7.43
C CYS A 40 -8.81 -9.23 8.56
N ILE A 41 -8.04 -8.17 8.87
CA ILE A 41 -8.36 -7.24 9.96
C ILE A 41 -9.08 -6.03 9.40
N ASP A 42 -10.18 -5.64 10.07
CA ASP A 42 -10.91 -4.43 9.78
C ASP A 42 -11.18 -3.60 11.04
N PHE A 43 -11.47 -2.34 10.83
CA PHE A 43 -11.75 -1.37 11.87
C PHE A 43 -13.16 -0.85 11.69
N LYS A 44 -13.96 -0.94 12.73
CA LYS A 44 -15.33 -0.42 12.73
C LYS A 44 -15.49 0.69 13.76
N PRO A 45 -16.45 1.58 13.56
CA PRO A 45 -16.85 2.50 14.61
C PRO A 45 -17.32 1.76 15.86
N TRP A 46 -17.01 2.31 17.04
CA TRP A 46 -17.52 1.81 18.31
C TRP A 46 -19.04 1.94 18.39
N GLU A 47 -19.71 0.87 18.76
CA GLU A 47 -21.17 0.74 18.84
C GLU A 47 -21.61 0.21 20.22
N GLY A 48 -20.72 0.29 21.23
CA GLY A 48 -20.99 -0.16 22.59
C GLY A 48 -20.19 -1.39 23.02
N GLU A 49 -19.19 -1.80 22.23
CA GLU A 49 -18.30 -2.89 22.61
C GLU A 49 -17.56 -2.57 23.90
N LYS A 50 -17.36 -3.61 24.73
CA LYS A 50 -16.71 -3.48 26.02
C LYS A 50 -15.29 -2.91 25.90
N ASN A 51 -14.52 -3.42 24.94
CA ASN A 51 -13.14 -2.98 24.68
C ASN A 51 -13.05 -2.28 23.32
N TYR A 52 -12.42 -1.12 23.33
CA TYR A 52 -12.30 -0.29 22.11
C TYR A 52 -11.09 0.65 22.18
N ILE A 53 -10.65 1.10 21.01
CA ILE A 53 -9.52 2.03 20.87
C ILE A 53 -10.07 3.45 20.73
N SER A 54 -9.52 4.36 21.55
CA SER A 54 -9.74 5.80 21.48
C SER A 54 -8.52 6.46 20.85
N VAL A 55 -8.66 6.96 19.62
CA VAL A 55 -7.59 7.63 18.89
C VAL A 55 -7.64 9.13 19.14
N PHE A 56 -6.55 9.70 19.64
CA PHE A 56 -6.50 11.11 20.00
C PHE A 56 -5.17 11.77 19.65
N LYS A 57 -5.12 13.10 19.68
CA LYS A 57 -3.90 13.88 19.53
C LYS A 57 -3.25 14.12 20.90
N GLY A 58 -2.37 13.21 21.28
CA GLY A 58 -1.55 13.36 22.49
C GLY A 58 -0.16 13.91 22.19
N SER A 59 0.75 13.76 23.14
CA SER A 59 2.18 14.07 22.95
C SER A 59 2.88 12.86 22.34
N GLY A 60 3.34 12.98 21.08
CA GLY A 60 4.01 11.90 20.34
C GLY A 60 3.06 10.83 19.79
N CYS A 61 3.67 9.79 19.25
CA CYS A 61 3.00 8.62 18.69
C CYS A 61 3.18 7.46 19.67
N TRP A 62 2.10 6.83 20.11
CA TRP A 62 2.18 5.69 21.03
C TRP A 62 0.86 4.93 21.12
N SER A 63 0.95 3.66 21.47
CA SER A 63 -0.15 2.78 21.78
C SER A 63 0.24 1.80 22.90
N SER A 64 -0.75 1.24 23.59
CA SER A 64 -0.56 0.03 24.40
C SER A 64 -0.41 -1.18 23.49
N VAL A 65 0.32 -2.21 23.96
CA VAL A 65 0.50 -3.46 23.23
C VAL A 65 -0.62 -4.43 23.58
N GLY A 66 -1.31 -4.94 22.54
CA GLY A 66 -2.41 -5.88 22.64
C GLY A 66 -3.71 -5.29 23.21
N ASN A 67 -4.74 -6.12 23.28
CA ASN A 67 -6.01 -5.76 23.91
C ASN A 67 -5.89 -5.92 25.43
N ARG A 68 -5.89 -4.83 26.17
CA ARG A 68 -5.74 -4.82 27.62
C ARG A 68 -6.99 -5.28 28.39
N GLN A 69 -8.13 -5.40 27.70
CA GLN A 69 -9.42 -5.79 28.26
C GLN A 69 -9.94 -4.87 29.38
N GLU A 70 -9.45 -3.64 29.44
CA GLU A 70 -9.76 -2.63 30.47
C GLU A 70 -10.83 -1.64 30.01
N GLY A 71 -11.53 -1.91 28.90
CA GLY A 71 -12.50 -1.01 28.29
C GLY A 71 -11.86 -0.10 27.26
N LEU A 72 -11.82 1.22 27.52
CA LEU A 72 -11.17 2.20 26.67
C LEU A 72 -9.66 2.04 26.69
N GLN A 73 -9.05 1.89 25.52
CA GLN A 73 -7.60 1.87 25.30
C GLN A 73 -7.19 3.04 24.41
N GLN A 74 -6.26 3.87 24.88
CA GLN A 74 -5.81 5.05 24.16
C GLN A 74 -4.74 4.72 23.12
N LEU A 75 -4.81 5.39 21.96
CA LEU A 75 -3.80 5.41 20.92
C LEU A 75 -3.55 6.85 20.48
N SER A 76 -2.32 7.33 20.60
CA SER A 76 -1.96 8.70 20.27
C SER A 76 -1.38 8.82 18.85
N ILE A 77 -2.02 9.65 18.03
CA ILE A 77 -1.48 10.18 16.77
C ILE A 77 -1.26 11.68 16.99
N GLY A 78 -0.15 12.01 17.63
CA GLY A 78 0.22 13.38 17.97
C GLY A 78 0.87 14.15 16.80
N ALA A 79 1.50 15.26 17.10
CA ALA A 79 2.22 16.06 16.10
C ALA A 79 3.34 15.24 15.45
N ASN A 80 3.47 15.36 14.12
CA ASN A 80 4.43 14.63 13.28
C ASN A 80 4.23 13.10 13.20
N CYS A 81 3.08 12.58 13.66
CA CYS A 81 2.70 11.17 13.55
C CYS A 81 1.89 10.86 12.27
N ASP A 82 1.63 11.85 11.44
CA ASP A 82 0.82 11.78 10.23
C ASP A 82 1.60 11.19 9.02
N ARG A 83 2.18 10.01 9.25
CA ARG A 83 2.74 9.13 8.22
C ARG A 83 2.00 7.80 8.27
N ILE A 84 1.67 7.24 7.12
CA ILE A 84 0.92 5.97 7.09
C ILE A 84 1.64 4.88 7.85
N GLY A 85 2.95 4.69 7.63
CA GLY A 85 3.73 3.68 8.36
C GLY A 85 3.82 3.92 9.87
N THR A 86 3.75 5.18 10.34
CA THR A 86 3.66 5.48 11.76
C THR A 86 2.29 5.09 12.32
N ILE A 87 1.21 5.38 11.61
CA ILE A 87 -0.14 5.00 12.00
C ILE A 87 -0.27 3.47 12.03
N GLN A 88 0.22 2.78 10.99
CA GLN A 88 0.28 1.32 10.95
C GLN A 88 1.06 0.74 12.13
N HIS A 89 2.19 1.33 12.49
CA HIS A 89 3.02 0.96 13.64
C HIS A 89 2.22 1.02 14.95
N GLU A 90 1.54 2.13 15.22
CA GLU A 90 0.75 2.27 16.46
C GLU A 90 -0.42 1.29 16.52
N PHE A 91 -1.07 1.02 15.41
CA PHE A 91 -2.12 0.01 15.35
C PHE A 91 -1.58 -1.42 15.45
N LEU A 92 -0.37 -1.72 14.96
CA LEU A 92 0.29 -3.00 15.19
C LEU A 92 0.59 -3.22 16.69
N HIS A 93 1.00 -2.18 17.42
CA HIS A 93 1.08 -2.27 18.87
C HIS A 93 -0.25 -2.67 19.50
N ALA A 94 -1.34 -1.98 19.14
CA ALA A 94 -2.68 -2.34 19.63
C ALA A 94 -3.11 -3.78 19.25
N LEU A 95 -2.58 -4.31 18.16
CA LEU A 95 -2.77 -5.67 17.67
C LEU A 95 -1.85 -6.70 18.34
N GLY A 96 -0.97 -6.31 19.27
CA GLY A 96 -0.16 -7.21 20.08
C GLY A 96 1.33 -7.27 19.70
N PHE A 97 1.80 -6.42 18.80
CA PHE A 97 3.19 -6.45 18.34
C PHE A 97 4.10 -5.55 19.18
N TRP A 98 5.22 -6.11 19.61
CA TRP A 98 6.34 -5.40 20.19
C TRP A 98 7.25 -4.84 19.09
N HIS A 99 8.22 -3.99 19.49
CA HIS A 99 9.24 -3.54 18.56
C HIS A 99 10.14 -4.68 18.09
N GLU A 100 10.56 -4.65 16.82
CA GLU A 100 11.39 -5.70 16.24
C GLU A 100 12.75 -5.83 16.93
N GLN A 101 13.41 -4.70 17.29
CA GLN A 101 14.69 -4.70 18.02
C GLN A 101 14.56 -5.17 19.48
N SER A 102 13.36 -5.45 19.96
CA SER A 102 13.12 -6.00 21.31
C SER A 102 12.88 -7.51 21.31
N ARG A 103 12.96 -8.18 20.17
CA ARG A 103 12.82 -9.62 20.05
C ARG A 103 13.89 -10.36 20.87
N PHE A 104 13.57 -11.59 21.30
CA PHE A 104 14.48 -12.44 22.09
C PHE A 104 15.79 -12.74 21.37
N ASP A 105 15.75 -12.86 20.03
CA ASP A 105 16.86 -13.18 19.16
C ASP A 105 17.58 -11.97 18.54
N ARG A 106 17.19 -10.73 18.90
CA ARG A 106 17.68 -9.50 18.24
C ARG A 106 19.19 -9.34 18.23
N ASP A 107 19.89 -9.89 19.25
CA ASP A 107 21.35 -9.72 19.41
C ASP A 107 22.14 -10.48 18.33
N ASP A 108 21.51 -11.42 17.62
CA ASP A 108 22.08 -12.08 16.44
C ASP A 108 22.08 -11.16 15.20
N TYR A 109 21.31 -10.08 15.23
CA TYR A 109 21.06 -9.18 14.09
C TYR A 109 21.50 -7.75 14.33
N VAL A 110 21.39 -7.25 15.53
CA VAL A 110 21.71 -5.86 15.88
C VAL A 110 22.46 -5.75 17.21
N SER A 111 23.34 -4.76 17.29
CA SER A 111 24.03 -4.38 18.52
C SER A 111 23.44 -3.08 19.07
N ILE A 112 23.04 -3.07 20.33
CA ILE A 112 22.59 -1.86 21.03
C ILE A 112 23.78 -1.22 21.72
N ILE A 113 24.03 0.06 21.42
CA ILE A 113 25.14 0.82 22.01
C ILE A 113 24.59 1.68 23.16
N TRP A 114 24.56 1.08 24.33
CA TRP A 114 23.90 1.61 25.54
C TRP A 114 24.41 3.00 25.94
N ASP A 115 25.70 3.25 25.87
CA ASP A 115 26.33 4.53 26.22
C ASP A 115 25.90 5.70 25.32
N ARG A 116 25.29 5.38 24.16
CA ARG A 116 24.78 6.38 23.20
C ARG A 116 23.30 6.67 23.37
N ILE A 117 22.62 6.02 24.31
CA ILE A 117 21.20 6.21 24.56
C ILE A 117 21.02 7.42 25.50
N GLN A 118 19.99 8.22 25.23
CA GLN A 118 19.61 9.32 26.11
C GLN A 118 19.32 8.81 27.54
N PRO A 119 19.78 9.49 28.58
CA PRO A 119 19.52 9.12 29.97
C PRO A 119 18.03 8.86 30.23
N GLY A 120 17.72 7.73 30.87
CA GLY A 120 16.36 7.31 31.19
C GLY A 120 15.54 6.76 30.03
N LYS A 121 16.16 6.52 28.84
CA LYS A 121 15.52 5.90 27.68
C LYS A 121 15.94 4.47 27.41
N ASP A 122 16.79 3.90 28.27
CA ASP A 122 17.31 2.53 28.15
C ASP A 122 16.19 1.48 28.12
N HIS A 123 15.11 1.73 28.85
CA HIS A 123 13.94 0.83 28.90
C HIS A 123 13.29 0.57 27.52
N ASN A 124 13.48 1.46 26.53
CA ASN A 124 12.96 1.27 25.17
C ASN A 124 13.78 0.26 24.35
N PHE A 125 14.93 -0.19 24.86
CA PHE A 125 15.82 -1.14 24.21
C PHE A 125 15.90 -2.48 24.95
N ILE A 126 15.03 -2.71 25.93
CA ILE A 126 14.96 -3.97 26.65
C ILE A 126 14.55 -5.08 25.66
N LYS A 127 15.25 -6.20 25.75
CA LYS A 127 14.94 -7.43 25.03
C LYS A 127 13.91 -8.23 25.82
N TYR A 128 12.84 -8.66 25.17
CA TYR A 128 11.85 -9.56 25.76
C TYR A 128 12.26 -11.02 25.55
N ASP A 129 11.71 -11.92 26.36
CA ASP A 129 11.85 -13.36 26.19
C ASP A 129 10.93 -13.89 25.09
N ASP A 130 11.09 -15.13 24.71
CA ASP A 130 10.30 -15.81 23.66
C ASP A 130 8.86 -16.06 24.08
N THR A 131 8.53 -16.00 25.37
CA THR A 131 7.15 -16.11 25.88
C THR A 131 6.39 -14.80 25.74
N THR A 132 7.08 -13.68 25.78
CA THR A 132 6.50 -12.33 25.67
C THR A 132 6.50 -11.84 24.22
N SER A 133 7.54 -12.15 23.45
CA SER A 133 7.74 -11.72 22.07
C SER A 133 7.98 -12.94 21.17
N ASP A 134 6.89 -13.67 20.88
CA ASP A 134 6.92 -14.80 19.95
C ASP A 134 7.28 -14.32 18.53
N SER A 135 8.21 -14.98 17.88
CA SER A 135 8.57 -14.70 16.49
C SER A 135 7.50 -15.12 15.48
N LEU A 136 6.51 -15.91 15.91
CA LEU A 136 5.51 -16.55 15.05
C LEU A 136 6.16 -17.35 13.91
N ASN A 137 7.36 -17.90 14.16
CA ASN A 137 8.18 -18.62 13.19
C ASN A 137 8.50 -17.79 11.93
N VAL A 138 8.74 -16.48 12.12
CA VAL A 138 9.16 -15.55 11.08
C VAL A 138 10.55 -15.02 11.40
N PRO A 139 11.49 -14.96 10.43
CA PRO A 139 12.83 -14.42 10.63
C PRO A 139 12.81 -12.99 11.17
N TYR A 140 13.95 -12.55 11.75
CA TYR A 140 14.17 -11.17 12.13
C TYR A 140 14.12 -10.26 10.88
N ASP A 141 13.47 -9.10 11.01
CA ASP A 141 13.20 -8.24 9.88
C ASP A 141 13.74 -6.82 10.05
N TYR A 142 14.86 -6.52 9.40
CA TYR A 142 15.39 -5.16 9.33
C TYR A 142 14.45 -4.17 8.63
N THR A 143 13.54 -4.67 7.78
CA THR A 143 12.59 -3.83 7.03
C THR A 143 11.28 -3.61 7.75
N SER A 144 11.07 -4.24 8.92
CA SER A 144 9.84 -4.15 9.70
C SER A 144 9.48 -2.70 10.01
N VAL A 145 8.19 -2.36 9.86
CA VAL A 145 7.66 -1.08 10.31
C VAL A 145 7.73 -0.93 11.83
N MET A 146 7.90 -2.05 12.57
CA MET A 146 8.08 -2.07 14.02
C MET A 146 9.52 -1.88 14.48
N HIS A 147 10.49 -1.80 13.55
CA HIS A 147 11.90 -1.60 13.90
C HIS A 147 12.22 -0.13 14.18
N TYR A 148 13.03 0.14 15.21
CA TYR A 148 13.60 1.46 15.44
C TYR A 148 14.63 1.82 14.37
N SER A 149 14.81 3.12 14.14
CA SER A 149 15.93 3.60 13.31
C SER A 149 17.24 3.52 14.08
N GLN A 150 18.36 3.51 13.34
CA GLN A 150 19.71 3.52 13.91
C GLN A 150 19.94 4.67 14.92
N ASN A 151 19.18 5.76 14.78
CA ASN A 151 19.32 6.98 15.60
C ASN A 151 18.25 7.12 16.70
N ALA A 152 17.49 6.09 17.00
CA ALA A 152 16.43 6.16 17.99
C ALA A 152 17.01 6.51 19.38
N PHE A 153 16.44 7.52 20.03
CA PHE A 153 16.83 8.01 21.37
C PHE A 153 18.34 8.27 21.55
N ARG A 154 19.05 8.65 20.47
CA ARG A 154 20.49 8.91 20.53
C ARG A 154 20.83 10.13 21.37
N ASN A 155 21.90 10.00 22.16
CA ASN A 155 22.58 11.10 22.82
C ASN A 155 23.87 11.43 22.02
N GLY A 156 23.91 12.60 21.39
CA GLY A 156 25.00 12.97 20.48
C GLY A 156 24.72 12.65 19.01
N THR A 157 25.75 12.31 18.22
CA THR A 157 25.68 12.15 16.75
C THR A 157 25.72 10.71 16.27
N GLU A 158 26.27 9.81 17.10
CA GLU A 158 26.51 8.42 16.74
C GLU A 158 25.25 7.55 16.91
N PRO A 159 25.08 6.49 16.09
CA PRO A 159 23.91 5.62 16.16
C PRO A 159 23.83 4.82 17.46
N THR A 160 22.61 4.58 17.93
CA THR A 160 22.28 3.73 19.09
C THR A 160 22.09 2.26 18.71
N ILE A 161 21.73 1.97 17.46
CA ILE A 161 21.59 0.62 16.93
C ILE A 161 22.54 0.46 15.76
N ILE A 162 23.32 -0.62 15.77
CA ILE A 162 24.19 -1.02 14.65
C ILE A 162 23.69 -2.37 14.15
N THR A 163 23.43 -2.48 12.85
CA THR A 163 23.05 -3.75 12.22
C THR A 163 24.28 -4.61 11.96
N ASN A 164 24.18 -5.93 12.19
CA ASN A 164 25.26 -6.87 11.92
C ASN A 164 25.54 -6.99 10.41
N ILE A 165 24.55 -6.69 9.57
CA ILE A 165 24.69 -6.52 8.11
C ILE A 165 24.66 -5.02 7.83
N PRO A 166 25.79 -4.40 7.40
CA PRO A 166 25.92 -2.93 7.27
C PRO A 166 24.90 -2.30 6.32
N ASP A 167 24.48 -3.01 5.27
CA ASP A 167 23.56 -2.52 4.24
C ASP A 167 22.16 -2.16 4.80
N PHE A 168 21.80 -2.74 5.95
CA PHE A 168 20.53 -2.43 6.59
C PHE A 168 20.57 -1.23 7.54
N MET A 169 21.73 -0.59 7.76
CA MET A 169 21.85 0.57 8.66
C MET A 169 20.87 1.70 8.32
N ASP A 170 20.68 2.00 7.05
CA ASP A 170 19.77 3.06 6.60
C ASP A 170 18.37 2.54 6.25
N VAL A 171 18.18 1.22 6.28
CA VAL A 171 16.89 0.56 6.06
C VAL A 171 16.06 0.51 7.34
N ILE A 172 16.69 0.16 8.47
CA ILE A 172 15.99 0.07 9.77
C ILE A 172 15.29 1.38 10.11
N GLY A 173 14.11 1.27 10.74
CA GLY A 173 13.26 2.41 11.09
C GLY A 173 12.50 3.00 9.91
N GLN A 174 12.27 2.23 8.85
CA GLN A 174 11.39 2.65 7.76
C GLN A 174 9.96 2.89 8.26
N ARG A 175 9.26 3.84 7.61
CA ARG A 175 7.85 4.19 7.88
C ARG A 175 7.09 4.37 6.56
N MET A 176 7.40 3.50 5.56
CA MET A 176 6.70 3.48 4.27
C MET A 176 5.38 2.72 4.37
N ASP A 177 5.46 1.42 4.70
CA ASP A 177 4.33 0.49 4.79
C ASP A 177 4.77 -0.75 5.59
N PHE A 178 3.86 -1.73 5.79
CA PHE A 178 4.18 -3.05 6.31
C PHE A 178 5.23 -3.73 5.44
N SER A 179 6.18 -4.40 6.06
CA SER A 179 7.04 -5.36 5.38
C SER A 179 6.29 -6.68 5.11
N ASP A 180 6.86 -7.51 4.27
CA ASP A 180 6.32 -8.85 4.02
C ASP A 180 6.29 -9.69 5.29
N TYR A 181 7.29 -9.56 6.17
CA TYR A 181 7.34 -10.27 7.44
C TYR A 181 6.42 -9.66 8.51
N ASP A 182 6.16 -8.35 8.50
CA ASP A 182 5.11 -7.77 9.32
C ASP A 182 3.76 -8.40 9.00
N LEU A 183 3.44 -8.54 7.70
CA LEU A 183 2.20 -9.16 7.23
C LEU A 183 2.13 -10.66 7.54
N GLN A 184 3.22 -11.40 7.37
CA GLN A 184 3.27 -12.81 7.73
C GLN A 184 2.99 -13.03 9.23
N LYS A 185 3.65 -12.25 10.10
CA LYS A 185 3.40 -12.29 11.55
C LYS A 185 1.94 -11.96 11.87
N LEU A 186 1.43 -10.87 11.31
CA LEU A 186 0.06 -10.43 11.55
C LEU A 186 -0.97 -11.46 11.08
N ASN A 187 -0.81 -11.97 9.86
CA ASN A 187 -1.71 -12.97 9.29
C ASN A 187 -1.64 -14.32 10.04
N ARG A 188 -0.46 -14.70 10.57
CA ARG A 188 -0.33 -15.89 11.43
C ARG A 188 -0.98 -15.69 12.79
N LEU A 189 -0.73 -14.56 13.46
CA LEU A 189 -1.29 -14.26 14.77
C LEU A 189 -2.82 -14.27 14.76
N TYR A 190 -3.41 -13.72 13.70
CA TYR A 190 -4.87 -13.61 13.56
C TYR A 190 -5.49 -14.73 12.70
N ASN A 191 -4.67 -15.72 12.29
CA ASN A 191 -5.11 -16.85 11.46
C ASN A 191 -5.90 -16.40 10.22
N CYS A 192 -5.39 -15.40 9.50
CA CYS A 192 -6.00 -14.88 8.30
C CYS A 192 -5.83 -15.90 7.15
N SER A 193 -6.90 -16.35 6.56
CA SER A 193 -6.92 -17.20 5.36
C SER A 193 -7.02 -16.41 4.06
N SER A 194 -7.49 -15.16 4.14
CA SER A 194 -7.63 -14.25 3.00
C SER A 194 -7.63 -12.80 3.48
N SER A 195 -7.36 -11.85 2.60
CA SER A 195 -7.55 -10.43 2.86
C SER A 195 -8.97 -9.97 2.51
N LEU A 196 -9.38 -8.81 3.04
CA LEU A 196 -10.75 -8.34 2.92
C LEU A 196 -11.06 -7.66 1.59
N SER A 197 -10.12 -6.83 1.10
CA SER A 197 -10.33 -6.00 -0.09
C SER A 197 -9.57 -6.47 -1.33
N PHE A 198 -8.65 -7.42 -1.20
CA PHE A 198 -7.96 -8.01 -2.33
C PHE A 198 -8.90 -9.02 -3.02
N MET A 199 -8.99 -8.95 -4.35
CA MET A 199 -9.85 -9.85 -5.14
C MET A 199 -9.06 -10.82 -6.00
N ASP A 200 -8.06 -10.32 -6.74
CA ASP A 200 -7.28 -11.15 -7.65
C ASP A 200 -5.95 -10.50 -8.06
N THR A 201 -4.98 -11.35 -8.47
CA THR A 201 -3.74 -10.93 -9.13
C THR A 201 -3.31 -11.95 -10.16
N CYS A 202 -2.66 -11.49 -11.23
CA CYS A 202 -2.12 -12.35 -12.29
C CYS A 202 -0.92 -11.69 -12.95
N SER A 203 0.22 -12.36 -12.88
CA SER A 203 1.46 -12.00 -13.60
C SER A 203 1.77 -12.94 -14.77
N PHE A 204 0.88 -13.87 -15.09
CA PHE A 204 1.00 -14.84 -16.18
C PHE A 204 2.21 -15.79 -16.12
N GLU A 205 2.91 -15.86 -15.01
CA GLU A 205 4.06 -16.75 -14.82
C GLU A 205 3.69 -18.24 -14.85
N LEU A 206 2.42 -18.55 -14.57
CA LEU A 206 1.90 -19.90 -14.62
C LEU A 206 1.22 -20.18 -15.98
N GLU A 207 1.41 -21.39 -16.52
CA GLU A 207 0.84 -21.83 -17.80
C GLU A 207 -0.69 -21.78 -17.86
N ASN A 208 -1.34 -21.93 -16.71
CA ASN A 208 -2.80 -21.87 -16.59
C ASN A 208 -3.37 -20.46 -16.73
N ILE A 209 -2.51 -19.46 -17.04
CA ILE A 209 -2.88 -18.04 -17.22
C ILE A 209 -3.82 -17.51 -16.12
N CYS A 210 -3.56 -17.91 -14.86
CA CYS A 210 -4.33 -17.56 -13.65
C CYS A 210 -5.81 -17.97 -13.73
N GLY A 211 -6.14 -19.00 -14.52
CA GLY A 211 -7.52 -19.43 -14.75
C GLY A 211 -8.36 -18.45 -15.57
N MET A 212 -7.74 -17.59 -16.34
CA MET A 212 -8.44 -16.76 -17.33
C MET A 212 -8.92 -17.62 -18.50
N ILE A 213 -9.94 -17.16 -19.20
CA ILE A 213 -10.68 -17.90 -20.22
C ILE A 213 -10.56 -17.16 -21.54
N GLN A 214 -10.07 -17.85 -22.57
CA GLN A 214 -10.17 -17.39 -23.96
C GLN A 214 -11.61 -17.54 -24.44
N SER A 215 -12.12 -16.55 -25.15
CA SER A 215 -13.45 -16.63 -25.76
C SER A 215 -13.40 -17.50 -27.02
N SER A 216 -14.50 -18.19 -27.33
CA SER A 216 -14.72 -18.84 -28.63
C SER A 216 -15.58 -17.98 -29.59
N ASP A 217 -16.04 -16.84 -29.10
CA ASP A 217 -16.97 -15.96 -29.86
C ASP A 217 -16.23 -14.82 -30.59
N ASP A 218 -14.91 -14.91 -30.66
CA ASP A 218 -14.04 -14.00 -31.40
C ASP A 218 -13.30 -14.70 -32.53
N ASN A 219 -12.35 -14.03 -33.16
CA ASN A 219 -11.64 -14.58 -34.33
C ASN A 219 -10.12 -14.59 -34.17
N SER A 220 -9.64 -14.41 -32.97
CA SER A 220 -8.23 -14.45 -32.61
C SER A 220 -8.07 -14.74 -31.12
N ASP A 221 -6.87 -15.11 -30.68
CA ASP A 221 -6.57 -15.45 -29.30
C ASP A 221 -5.46 -14.58 -28.73
N TRP A 222 -5.51 -14.37 -27.40
CA TRP A 222 -4.38 -13.91 -26.62
C TRP A 222 -3.38 -15.05 -26.44
N GLN A 223 -2.12 -14.78 -26.68
CA GLN A 223 -1.03 -15.75 -26.54
C GLN A 223 -0.17 -15.42 -25.32
N ARG A 224 0.17 -16.43 -24.51
CA ARG A 224 1.13 -16.31 -23.43
C ARG A 224 2.53 -16.40 -24.02
N LEU A 225 3.29 -15.32 -23.98
CA LEU A 225 4.62 -15.20 -24.58
C LEU A 225 5.59 -14.55 -23.58
N SER A 226 6.89 -14.83 -23.77
CA SER A 226 7.96 -14.17 -23.01
C SER A 226 8.63 -13.03 -23.76
N GLN A 227 8.44 -12.96 -25.08
CA GLN A 227 8.96 -11.90 -25.94
C GLN A 227 8.18 -11.80 -27.25
N VAL A 228 8.19 -10.63 -27.86
CA VAL A 228 7.55 -10.38 -29.17
C VAL A 228 8.55 -9.65 -30.08
N PRO A 229 8.83 -10.10 -31.30
CA PRO A 229 9.88 -9.54 -32.18
C PRO A 229 9.78 -8.04 -32.45
N ALA A 230 8.59 -7.47 -32.44
CA ALA A 230 8.35 -6.03 -32.62
C ALA A 230 7.64 -5.40 -31.41
N GLY A 231 7.69 -6.06 -30.25
CA GLY A 231 6.99 -5.68 -29.03
C GLY A 231 7.87 -5.80 -27.79
N PRO A 232 7.30 -6.20 -26.65
CA PRO A 232 8.08 -6.38 -25.44
C PRO A 232 9.17 -7.45 -25.62
N ASN A 233 10.40 -7.15 -25.22
CA ASN A 233 11.50 -8.11 -25.17
C ASN A 233 11.44 -8.97 -23.92
N THR A 234 10.65 -8.57 -22.94
CA THR A 234 10.45 -9.23 -21.65
C THR A 234 9.09 -8.82 -21.07
N ASP A 235 8.63 -9.57 -20.07
CA ASP A 235 7.50 -9.23 -19.23
C ASP A 235 7.73 -7.95 -18.41
N HIS A 236 6.71 -7.49 -17.70
CA HIS A 236 6.86 -6.44 -16.71
C HIS A 236 7.23 -7.02 -15.31
N THR A 237 6.85 -8.25 -15.00
CA THR A 237 7.09 -8.88 -13.69
C THR A 237 8.57 -8.98 -13.37
N ASN A 238 9.36 -9.62 -14.22
CA ASN A 238 10.77 -9.95 -13.99
C ASN A 238 11.76 -9.09 -14.77
N MET A 239 11.30 -8.36 -15.80
CA MET A 239 12.13 -7.50 -16.66
C MET A 239 13.34 -8.22 -17.30
N GLY A 240 13.21 -9.54 -17.53
CA GLY A 240 14.26 -10.36 -18.11
C GLY A 240 15.38 -10.77 -17.11
N GLU A 241 15.18 -10.57 -15.82
CA GLU A 241 16.15 -10.96 -14.80
C GLU A 241 16.29 -12.49 -14.66
N CYS A 242 15.23 -13.25 -15.02
CA CYS A 242 15.22 -14.70 -14.97
C CYS A 242 15.10 -15.32 -16.35
N LYS A 243 16.00 -16.25 -16.70
CA LYS A 243 15.92 -17.01 -17.94
C LYS A 243 14.73 -17.97 -17.89
N ASP A 244 13.99 -18.06 -19.01
CA ASP A 244 12.82 -18.92 -19.18
C ASP A 244 11.65 -18.63 -18.20
N SER A 245 11.71 -17.53 -17.48
CA SER A 245 10.61 -16.96 -16.71
C SER A 245 10.30 -15.55 -17.24
N GLY A 246 9.11 -15.08 -16.96
CA GLY A 246 8.69 -13.78 -17.46
C GLY A 246 7.77 -13.89 -18.65
N TYR A 247 6.48 -14.01 -18.36
CA TYR A 247 5.44 -14.20 -19.37
C TYR A 247 4.37 -13.13 -19.24
N PHE A 248 3.81 -12.78 -20.38
CA PHE A 248 2.68 -11.84 -20.49
C PHE A 248 1.69 -12.33 -21.54
N MET A 249 0.49 -11.75 -21.60
CA MET A 249 -0.47 -12.04 -22.65
C MET A 249 -0.31 -11.05 -23.81
N HIS A 250 -0.28 -11.58 -25.03
CA HIS A 250 -0.10 -10.81 -26.26
C HIS A 250 -1.18 -11.12 -27.28
N PHE A 251 -1.84 -10.09 -27.82
CA PHE A 251 -2.70 -10.17 -28.97
C PHE A 251 -1.97 -9.62 -30.21
N ASN A 252 -1.65 -10.50 -31.14
CA ASN A 252 -0.93 -10.15 -32.36
C ASN A 252 -1.85 -9.43 -33.36
N THR A 253 -1.60 -8.15 -33.57
CA THR A 253 -2.33 -7.33 -34.55
C THR A 253 -1.60 -7.16 -35.89
N SER A 254 -0.39 -7.74 -36.07
CA SER A 254 0.34 -7.68 -37.34
C SER A 254 -0.27 -8.59 -38.41
N ALA A 255 -1.02 -9.61 -38.01
CA ALA A 255 -1.75 -10.54 -38.88
C ALA A 255 -3.27 -10.37 -38.76
N GLY A 256 -4.04 -10.92 -39.67
CA GLY A 256 -5.50 -10.85 -39.65
C GLY A 256 -6.08 -9.64 -40.41
N ALA A 257 -7.39 -9.50 -40.39
CA ALA A 257 -8.11 -8.38 -40.99
C ALA A 257 -8.31 -7.24 -39.99
N GLY A 258 -8.50 -6.02 -40.48
CA GLY A 258 -8.98 -4.92 -39.64
C GLY A 258 -10.32 -5.28 -38.98
N GLY A 259 -10.45 -5.02 -37.69
CA GLY A 259 -11.59 -5.43 -36.86
C GLY A 259 -11.47 -6.82 -36.22
N SER A 260 -10.35 -7.57 -36.43
CA SER A 260 -10.11 -8.80 -35.69
C SER A 260 -10.03 -8.51 -34.17
N THR A 261 -10.60 -9.42 -33.37
CA THR A 261 -10.70 -9.29 -31.92
C THR A 261 -10.17 -10.52 -31.21
N ALA A 262 -9.60 -10.32 -30.03
CA ALA A 262 -9.24 -11.36 -29.07
C ALA A 262 -9.80 -11.01 -27.71
N ILE A 263 -10.52 -11.93 -27.07
CA ILE A 263 -11.23 -11.71 -25.81
C ILE A 263 -10.69 -12.66 -24.74
N LEU A 264 -10.28 -12.08 -23.61
CA LEU A 264 -9.78 -12.80 -22.43
C LEU A 264 -10.61 -12.41 -21.21
N GLU A 265 -11.25 -13.38 -20.56
CA GLU A 265 -12.12 -13.17 -19.40
C GLU A 265 -11.50 -13.71 -18.11
N SER A 266 -11.66 -13.00 -17.01
CA SER A 266 -11.29 -13.49 -15.68
C SER A 266 -12.24 -14.62 -15.22
N ARG A 267 -11.88 -15.33 -14.15
CA ARG A 267 -12.84 -16.13 -13.38
C ARG A 267 -13.99 -15.25 -12.84
N ILE A 268 -15.06 -15.86 -12.35
CA ILE A 268 -16.16 -15.12 -11.69
C ILE A 268 -15.66 -14.56 -10.35
N LEU A 269 -15.93 -13.29 -10.13
CA LEU A 269 -15.56 -12.50 -8.97
C LEU A 269 -16.82 -12.08 -8.20
N TYR A 270 -16.69 -11.98 -6.88
CA TYR A 270 -17.80 -11.69 -5.97
C TYR A 270 -17.46 -10.43 -5.16
N PRO A 271 -17.98 -9.26 -5.56
CA PRO A 271 -17.70 -8.02 -4.86
C PRO A 271 -18.42 -7.99 -3.50
N LYS A 272 -17.76 -7.43 -2.50
CA LYS A 272 -18.30 -7.13 -1.16
C LYS A 272 -18.59 -5.64 -1.00
N ARG A 273 -17.88 -4.81 -1.77
CA ARG A 273 -18.00 -3.34 -1.79
C ARG A 273 -18.44 -2.89 -3.18
N GLY A 274 -19.05 -1.72 -3.29
CA GLY A 274 -19.59 -1.20 -4.56
C GLY A 274 -18.56 -0.55 -5.48
N PHE A 275 -17.28 -0.66 -5.20
CA PHE A 275 -16.20 -0.08 -5.99
C PHE A 275 -14.99 -1.01 -6.02
N GLN A 276 -14.34 -1.10 -7.17
CA GLN A 276 -13.12 -1.87 -7.37
C GLN A 276 -12.14 -1.07 -8.23
N CYS A 277 -10.86 -1.29 -7.99
CA CYS A 277 -9.79 -0.80 -8.85
C CYS A 277 -9.12 -1.98 -9.55
N LEU A 278 -9.21 -1.99 -10.86
CA LEU A 278 -8.44 -2.86 -11.74
C LEU A 278 -7.16 -2.13 -12.12
N GLN A 279 -6.01 -2.77 -11.90
CA GLN A 279 -4.70 -2.26 -12.27
C GLN A 279 -4.00 -3.30 -13.15
N PHE A 280 -3.30 -2.85 -14.19
CA PHE A 280 -2.49 -3.71 -15.05
C PHE A 280 -1.46 -2.89 -15.81
N TYR A 281 -0.44 -3.59 -16.35
CA TYR A 281 0.49 -2.99 -17.28
C TYR A 281 0.09 -3.32 -18.71
N PHE A 282 0.22 -2.34 -19.59
CA PHE A 282 -0.15 -2.42 -20.99
C PHE A 282 1.01 -1.97 -21.89
N TYR A 283 1.23 -2.69 -22.97
CA TYR A 283 2.22 -2.37 -23.97
C TYR A 283 1.58 -2.40 -25.36
N ASN A 284 1.66 -1.30 -26.10
CA ASN A 284 1.20 -1.23 -27.47
C ASN A 284 2.40 -1.18 -28.43
N SER A 285 2.69 -2.29 -29.10
CA SER A 285 3.66 -2.39 -30.18
C SER A 285 3.02 -2.45 -31.58
N GLY A 286 1.71 -2.35 -31.63
CA GLY A 286 0.91 -2.44 -32.84
C GLY A 286 0.81 -1.12 -33.61
N HIS A 287 -0.40 -0.66 -33.85
CA HIS A 287 -0.72 0.58 -34.55
C HIS A 287 -1.58 1.49 -33.64
N GLU A 288 -1.51 2.80 -33.85
CA GLU A 288 -2.31 3.77 -33.08
C GLU A 288 -3.83 3.59 -33.20
N SER A 289 -4.30 2.85 -34.22
CA SER A 289 -5.71 2.49 -34.38
C SER A 289 -6.09 1.18 -33.67
N ASP A 290 -5.13 0.41 -33.15
CA ASP A 290 -5.43 -0.77 -32.34
C ASP A 290 -6.01 -0.31 -30.99
N ARG A 291 -6.91 -1.10 -30.40
CA ARG A 291 -7.64 -0.74 -29.18
C ARG A 291 -7.64 -1.89 -28.19
N LEU A 292 -7.49 -1.53 -26.92
CA LEU A 292 -7.79 -2.41 -25.81
C LEU A 292 -9.05 -1.88 -25.11
N TYR A 293 -10.07 -2.71 -25.05
CA TYR A 293 -11.30 -2.44 -24.32
C TYR A 293 -11.30 -3.23 -23.02
N VAL A 294 -11.69 -2.58 -21.95
CA VAL A 294 -11.97 -3.21 -20.66
C VAL A 294 -13.47 -3.21 -20.44
N TRP A 295 -14.04 -4.40 -20.33
CA TRP A 295 -15.46 -4.62 -20.06
C TRP A 295 -15.63 -5.32 -18.71
N VAL A 296 -16.82 -5.22 -18.16
CA VAL A 296 -17.31 -6.13 -17.13
C VAL A 296 -18.51 -6.91 -17.67
N ARG A 297 -18.51 -8.22 -17.40
CA ARG A 297 -19.68 -9.09 -17.62
C ARG A 297 -20.36 -9.27 -16.28
N GLU A 298 -21.48 -8.60 -16.07
CA GLU A 298 -22.24 -8.62 -14.82
C GLU A 298 -23.35 -9.65 -14.86
N TYR A 299 -23.45 -10.47 -13.80
CA TYR A 299 -24.45 -11.55 -13.69
C TYR A 299 -25.48 -11.18 -12.63
N THR A 300 -26.71 -11.01 -13.04
CA THR A 300 -27.85 -10.74 -12.18
C THR A 300 -28.91 -11.84 -12.30
N SER A 301 -29.91 -11.82 -11.42
CA SER A 301 -31.04 -12.76 -11.54
C SER A 301 -31.84 -12.56 -12.85
N ALA A 302 -31.90 -11.33 -13.35
CA ALA A 302 -32.54 -11.01 -14.62
C ALA A 302 -31.70 -11.42 -15.84
N HIS A 303 -30.37 -11.48 -15.69
CA HIS A 303 -29.44 -11.81 -16.76
C HIS A 303 -28.43 -12.87 -16.28
N PRO A 304 -28.85 -14.13 -16.17
CA PRO A 304 -28.02 -15.22 -15.64
C PRO A 304 -26.81 -15.55 -16.53
N ASN A 305 -26.87 -15.26 -17.81
CA ASN A 305 -25.77 -15.44 -18.77
C ASN A 305 -24.79 -14.25 -18.80
N GLY A 306 -25.08 -13.20 -18.02
CA GLY A 306 -24.27 -12.00 -17.91
C GLY A 306 -24.55 -10.97 -19.03
N THR A 307 -24.42 -9.69 -18.67
CA THR A 307 -24.47 -8.55 -19.58
C THR A 307 -23.12 -7.86 -19.63
N LEU A 308 -22.64 -7.55 -20.81
CA LEU A 308 -21.40 -6.79 -21.01
C LEU A 308 -21.67 -5.29 -20.85
N ARG A 309 -20.84 -4.63 -20.04
CA ARG A 309 -20.79 -3.17 -19.91
C ARG A 309 -19.38 -2.69 -20.18
N LEU A 310 -19.21 -1.82 -21.18
CA LEU A 310 -17.94 -1.17 -21.44
C LEU A 310 -17.58 -0.25 -20.28
N ILE A 311 -16.37 -0.40 -19.76
CA ILE A 311 -15.82 0.45 -18.70
C ILE A 311 -14.87 1.46 -19.30
N GLU A 312 -13.92 1.01 -20.12
CA GLU A 312 -12.88 1.88 -20.67
C GLU A 312 -12.43 1.42 -22.06
N GLU A 313 -12.10 2.39 -22.92
CA GLU A 313 -11.42 2.18 -24.20
C GLU A 313 -10.02 2.79 -24.09
N ILE A 314 -8.99 1.96 -24.12
CA ILE A 314 -7.60 2.40 -24.05
C ILE A 314 -7.09 2.63 -25.46
N LYS A 315 -6.74 3.89 -25.71
CA LYS A 315 -6.18 4.41 -26.97
C LYS A 315 -4.75 4.86 -26.70
N GLY A 316 -3.86 4.66 -27.62
CA GLY A 316 -2.51 5.18 -27.49
C GLY A 316 -1.68 4.92 -28.73
N SER A 317 -0.76 5.84 -29.01
CA SER A 317 0.29 5.59 -30.00
C SER A 317 1.18 4.45 -29.51
N PRO A 318 1.73 3.65 -30.43
CA PRO A 318 2.70 2.62 -30.05
C PRO A 318 3.82 3.19 -29.20
N ALA A 319 4.19 2.44 -28.17
CA ALA A 319 5.25 2.80 -27.22
C ALA A 319 6.16 1.60 -26.99
N SER A 320 7.44 1.83 -26.78
CA SER A 320 8.44 0.78 -26.54
C SER A 320 8.69 0.57 -25.03
N TYR A 321 7.64 0.62 -24.23
CA TYR A 321 7.69 0.44 -22.77
C TYR A 321 6.32 0.08 -22.20
N TRP A 322 6.31 -0.56 -21.05
CA TRP A 322 5.12 -0.89 -20.29
C TRP A 322 4.49 0.36 -19.65
N GLN A 323 3.18 0.45 -19.70
CA GLN A 323 2.38 1.57 -19.21
C GLN A 323 1.39 1.08 -18.16
N LEU A 324 1.41 1.71 -16.99
CA LEU A 324 0.50 1.41 -15.89
C LEU A 324 -0.88 2.02 -16.14
N HIS A 325 -1.91 1.19 -16.09
CA HIS A 325 -3.31 1.60 -16.18
C HIS A 325 -4.09 1.27 -14.91
N HIS A 326 -5.05 2.12 -14.59
CA HIS A 326 -6.01 1.94 -13.50
C HIS A 326 -7.41 2.18 -14.02
N VAL A 327 -8.32 1.24 -13.78
CA VAL A 327 -9.71 1.29 -14.25
C VAL A 327 -10.67 1.07 -13.10
N SER A 328 -11.56 2.03 -12.84
CA SER A 328 -12.60 1.93 -11.80
C SER A 328 -13.80 1.16 -12.34
N LEU A 329 -14.16 0.04 -11.72
CA LEU A 329 -15.20 -0.85 -12.25
C LEU A 329 -16.61 -0.53 -11.75
N ASN A 330 -16.77 -0.17 -10.47
CA ASN A 330 -18.04 0.18 -9.82
C ASN A 330 -19.12 -0.91 -10.01
N VAL A 331 -18.81 -2.14 -9.58
CA VAL A 331 -19.68 -3.31 -9.73
C VAL A 331 -20.19 -3.78 -8.37
N THR A 332 -21.48 -4.11 -8.29
CA THR A 332 -22.14 -4.60 -7.06
C THR A 332 -22.62 -6.05 -7.16
N SER A 333 -22.68 -6.59 -8.38
CA SER A 333 -23.08 -7.98 -8.65
C SER A 333 -21.85 -8.86 -8.94
N LYS A 334 -21.98 -10.18 -8.88
CA LYS A 334 -20.92 -11.07 -9.34
C LYS A 334 -20.58 -10.76 -10.81
N PHE A 335 -19.32 -10.80 -11.16
CA PHE A 335 -18.85 -10.33 -12.47
C PHE A 335 -17.59 -11.04 -12.95
N ARG A 336 -17.24 -10.80 -14.21
CA ARG A 336 -15.91 -11.06 -14.79
C ARG A 336 -15.34 -9.76 -15.33
N VAL A 337 -14.03 -9.60 -15.25
CA VAL A 337 -13.29 -8.61 -16.03
C VAL A 337 -13.01 -9.22 -17.40
N VAL A 338 -13.20 -8.43 -18.45
CA VAL A 338 -13.01 -8.87 -19.85
C VAL A 338 -12.06 -7.89 -20.54
N PHE A 339 -10.95 -8.41 -21.05
CA PHE A 339 -10.02 -7.68 -21.90
C PHE A 339 -10.28 -8.05 -23.36
N GLN A 340 -10.66 -7.08 -24.18
CA GLN A 340 -10.86 -7.26 -25.62
C GLN A 340 -9.82 -6.43 -26.37
N GLY A 341 -8.87 -7.11 -26.99
CA GLY A 341 -8.01 -6.52 -28.00
C GLY A 341 -8.76 -6.41 -29.32
N THR A 342 -8.60 -5.28 -30.02
CA THR A 342 -9.17 -5.09 -31.37
C THR A 342 -8.12 -4.51 -32.29
N ARG A 343 -7.89 -5.19 -33.42
CA ARG A 343 -7.01 -4.71 -34.47
C ARG A 343 -7.66 -3.56 -35.22
N GLY A 344 -6.96 -2.45 -35.35
CA GLY A 344 -7.37 -1.31 -36.17
C GLY A 344 -7.18 -1.52 -37.67
N SER A 345 -7.42 -0.47 -38.43
CA SER A 345 -7.28 -0.47 -39.92
C SER A 345 -5.86 -0.22 -40.40
N GLY A 346 -4.93 0.18 -39.49
CA GLY A 346 -3.56 0.50 -39.85
C GLY A 346 -2.64 -0.70 -39.99
N LEU A 347 -1.43 -0.46 -40.50
CA LEU A 347 -0.38 -1.48 -40.59
C LEU A 347 0.28 -1.65 -39.24
N SER A 348 -0.11 -2.68 -38.51
CA SER A 348 0.52 -3.06 -37.26
C SER A 348 1.81 -3.84 -37.47
N LYS A 349 2.80 -3.64 -36.59
CA LYS A 349 4.08 -4.38 -36.61
C LYS A 349 4.19 -5.41 -35.50
N GLY A 350 3.37 -5.31 -34.48
CA GLY A 350 3.37 -6.15 -33.29
C GLY A 350 1.94 -6.40 -32.81
N GLY A 351 1.57 -5.81 -31.67
CA GLY A 351 0.24 -6.00 -31.11
C GLY A 351 0.07 -5.33 -29.75
N LEU A 352 -0.89 -5.83 -29.00
CA LEU A 352 -1.24 -5.37 -27.67
C LEU A 352 -0.81 -6.42 -26.65
N SER A 353 -0.14 -5.99 -25.59
CA SER A 353 0.26 -6.89 -24.50
C SER A 353 -0.24 -6.38 -23.16
N ILE A 354 -0.58 -7.29 -22.24
CA ILE A 354 -1.00 -6.99 -20.87
C ILE A 354 -0.23 -7.88 -19.88
N ASP A 355 0.08 -7.31 -18.71
CA ASP A 355 0.80 -8.00 -17.64
C ASP A 355 0.44 -7.43 -16.25
N ASP A 356 0.84 -8.14 -15.18
CA ASP A 356 0.70 -7.72 -13.78
C ASP A 356 -0.70 -7.19 -13.42
N ILE A 357 -1.73 -7.97 -13.74
CA ILE A 357 -3.12 -7.62 -13.43
C ILE A 357 -3.32 -7.72 -11.91
N ASN A 358 -3.90 -6.69 -11.32
CA ASN A 358 -4.34 -6.66 -9.93
C ASN A 358 -5.76 -6.12 -9.83
N LEU A 359 -6.58 -6.74 -9.00
CA LEU A 359 -7.93 -6.30 -8.71
C LEU A 359 -8.17 -6.24 -7.20
N SER A 360 -8.66 -5.13 -6.73
CA SER A 360 -8.96 -4.92 -5.31
C SER A 360 -10.21 -4.06 -5.12
N GLU A 361 -10.86 -4.19 -3.98
CA GLU A 361 -11.95 -3.31 -3.55
C GLU A 361 -11.39 -2.07 -2.83
N THR A 362 -10.51 -1.36 -3.54
CA THR A 362 -9.94 -0.07 -3.15
C THR A 362 -10.29 0.99 -4.19
N GLN A 363 -10.16 2.26 -3.83
CA GLN A 363 -10.30 3.35 -4.80
C GLN A 363 -9.07 3.41 -5.72
N CYS A 364 -9.28 3.59 -7.02
CA CYS A 364 -8.19 3.87 -7.95
C CYS A 364 -7.57 5.25 -7.67
N PRO A 365 -6.28 5.46 -7.96
CA PRO A 365 -5.70 6.79 -7.97
C PRO A 365 -6.39 7.65 -9.05
N HIS A 366 -6.53 8.95 -8.76
CA HIS A 366 -7.17 9.87 -9.69
C HIS A 366 -6.27 10.23 -10.87
N HIS A 367 -4.95 10.27 -10.64
CA HIS A 367 -3.95 10.60 -11.65
C HIS A 367 -2.69 9.76 -11.46
N VAL A 368 -2.01 9.47 -12.57
CA VAL A 368 -0.73 8.78 -12.60
C VAL A 368 0.28 9.67 -13.28
N TRP A 369 1.34 10.04 -12.57
CA TRP A 369 2.48 10.73 -13.15
C TRP A 369 3.59 9.73 -13.42
N HIS A 370 3.78 9.38 -14.70
CA HIS A 370 4.83 8.50 -15.18
C HIS A 370 6.08 9.33 -15.51
N ILE A 371 7.21 8.98 -14.93
CA ILE A 371 8.51 9.64 -15.15
C ILE A 371 9.47 8.59 -15.70
N ARG A 372 9.90 8.77 -16.93
CA ARG A 372 10.84 7.90 -17.66
C ARG A 372 12.26 8.44 -17.60
N ASN A 373 13.23 7.57 -17.96
CA ASN A 373 14.67 7.87 -17.91
C ASN A 373 15.08 8.37 -16.50
N PHE A 374 14.51 7.74 -15.47
CA PHE A 374 14.64 8.24 -14.10
C PHE A 374 16.06 8.09 -13.57
N THR A 375 16.78 7.04 -13.96
CA THR A 375 18.20 6.85 -13.61
C THR A 375 19.06 7.98 -14.18
N HIS A 376 18.77 8.42 -15.41
CA HIS A 376 19.45 9.58 -15.98
C HIS A 376 19.15 10.85 -15.16
N LEU A 377 17.89 11.09 -14.82
CA LEU A 377 17.51 12.23 -13.97
C LEU A 377 18.20 12.17 -12.61
N LEU A 378 18.26 10.98 -11.99
CA LEU A 378 18.89 10.77 -10.69
C LEU A 378 20.41 11.07 -10.73
N ASN A 379 21.07 10.75 -11.84
CA ASN A 379 22.51 10.95 -12.00
C ASN A 379 22.90 12.38 -12.45
N THR A 380 22.01 13.11 -13.12
CA THR A 380 22.35 14.39 -13.76
C THR A 380 21.67 15.60 -13.14
N SER A 381 20.55 15.42 -12.41
CA SER A 381 19.84 16.57 -11.82
C SER A 381 20.64 17.16 -10.66
N PRO A 382 20.85 18.49 -10.62
CA PRO A 382 21.46 19.12 -9.46
C PRO A 382 20.50 19.10 -8.25
N ALA A 383 21.05 19.17 -7.05
CA ALA A 383 20.25 19.40 -5.85
C ALA A 383 19.60 20.79 -5.86
N GLY A 384 18.46 20.92 -5.21
CA GLY A 384 17.72 22.18 -5.11
C GLY A 384 16.80 22.48 -6.28
N THR A 385 16.45 23.74 -6.46
CA THR A 385 15.41 24.17 -7.41
C THR A 385 15.75 23.94 -8.88
N ALA A 386 17.03 23.88 -9.21
CA ALA A 386 17.50 23.63 -10.58
C ALA A 386 17.22 22.19 -11.06
N GLY A 387 17.23 21.20 -10.14
CA GLY A 387 16.91 19.80 -10.44
C GLY A 387 15.45 19.42 -10.18
N ARG A 388 14.57 20.39 -10.01
CA ARG A 388 13.15 20.17 -9.75
C ARG A 388 12.37 19.97 -11.05
N ILE A 389 11.55 18.93 -11.08
CA ILE A 389 10.60 18.66 -12.17
C ILE A 389 9.15 18.78 -11.64
N TYR A 390 8.20 18.95 -12.54
CA TYR A 390 6.79 19.14 -12.21
C TYR A 390 5.90 18.14 -12.95
N SER A 391 4.85 17.68 -12.26
CA SER A 391 3.78 16.93 -12.90
C SER A 391 3.00 17.80 -13.88
N PRO A 392 2.27 17.21 -14.84
CA PRO A 392 1.14 17.89 -15.45
C PRO A 392 0.16 18.40 -14.38
N PRO A 393 -0.62 19.47 -14.64
CA PRO A 393 -1.74 19.84 -13.79
C PRO A 393 -2.78 18.73 -13.70
N PHE A 394 -3.39 18.55 -12.53
CA PHE A 394 -4.49 17.62 -12.33
C PHE A 394 -5.58 18.23 -11.46
N TYR A 395 -6.78 17.68 -11.51
CA TYR A 395 -7.95 18.25 -10.86
C TYR A 395 -8.51 17.32 -9.80
N SER A 396 -8.95 17.88 -8.66
CA SER A 396 -9.77 17.14 -7.71
C SER A 396 -11.17 16.90 -8.28
N SER A 397 -11.94 15.99 -7.68
CA SER A 397 -13.33 15.74 -8.06
C SER A 397 -14.23 16.98 -7.94
N LYS A 398 -13.85 17.95 -7.10
CA LYS A 398 -14.53 19.26 -6.96
C LYS A 398 -14.08 20.30 -7.99
N GLY A 399 -13.06 20.02 -8.79
CA GLY A 399 -12.59 20.91 -9.86
C GLY A 399 -11.40 21.79 -9.51
N TYR A 400 -10.86 21.75 -8.29
CA TYR A 400 -9.63 22.47 -7.92
C TYR A 400 -8.42 21.89 -8.64
N ALA A 401 -7.56 22.76 -9.16
CA ALA A 401 -6.35 22.37 -9.89
C ALA A 401 -5.14 22.27 -8.97
N PHE A 402 -4.39 21.18 -9.11
CA PHE A 402 -3.18 20.88 -8.33
C PHE A 402 -2.01 20.53 -9.23
N GLN A 403 -0.82 20.63 -8.69
CA GLN A 403 0.41 20.18 -9.32
C GLN A 403 1.39 19.68 -8.27
N VAL A 404 2.18 18.66 -8.61
CA VAL A 404 3.26 18.14 -7.77
C VAL A 404 4.61 18.55 -8.33
N SER A 405 5.56 18.88 -7.45
CA SER A 405 6.97 18.96 -7.81
C SER A 405 7.77 17.86 -7.13
N LEU A 406 8.72 17.32 -7.88
CA LEU A 406 9.72 16.36 -7.42
C LEU A 406 11.12 16.98 -7.55
N TYR A 407 11.85 17.01 -6.45
CA TYR A 407 13.28 17.28 -6.42
C TYR A 407 14.00 15.94 -6.44
N VAL A 408 14.60 15.60 -7.55
CA VAL A 408 15.18 14.26 -7.77
C VAL A 408 16.40 14.03 -6.85
N ASN A 409 17.26 15.02 -6.70
CA ASN A 409 18.43 15.00 -5.82
C ASN A 409 18.28 15.86 -4.57
N GLY A 410 17.03 16.01 -4.10
CA GLY A 410 16.72 16.71 -2.87
C GLY A 410 16.83 18.23 -2.93
N THR A 411 16.61 18.84 -1.78
CA THR A 411 16.81 20.29 -1.60
C THR A 411 18.27 20.59 -1.24
N ALA A 412 18.69 21.85 -1.37
CA ALA A 412 20.06 22.24 -1.03
C ALA A 412 20.45 21.88 0.42
N ASN A 413 19.49 21.93 1.34
CA ASN A 413 19.68 21.59 2.77
C ASN A 413 19.50 20.10 3.08
N ASN A 414 19.01 19.30 2.16
CA ASN A 414 18.76 17.88 2.33
C ASN A 414 19.01 17.12 1.00
N PRO A 415 20.28 17.04 0.56
CA PRO A 415 20.64 16.32 -0.65
C PRO A 415 20.48 14.79 -0.46
N PHE A 416 20.57 14.04 -1.55
CA PHE A 416 20.46 12.58 -1.60
C PHE A 416 19.12 12.02 -1.11
N ASN A 417 18.08 12.86 -1.17
CA ASN A 417 16.70 12.48 -0.91
C ASN A 417 15.82 12.89 -2.07
N LEU A 418 14.78 12.13 -2.35
CA LEU A 418 13.65 12.67 -3.08
C LEU A 418 12.93 13.68 -2.16
N ALA A 419 12.60 14.86 -2.69
CA ALA A 419 11.71 15.79 -2.00
C ALA A 419 10.47 16.03 -2.86
N MET A 420 9.29 16.08 -2.24
CA MET A 420 8.03 16.17 -2.97
C MET A 420 7.09 17.18 -2.32
N TYR A 421 6.50 18.04 -3.17
CA TYR A 421 5.61 19.12 -2.73
C TYR A 421 4.37 19.21 -3.60
N LEU A 422 3.21 19.35 -2.95
CA LEU A 422 1.92 19.60 -3.57
C LEU A 422 1.65 21.11 -3.63
N TYR A 423 1.12 21.56 -4.75
CA TYR A 423 0.72 22.94 -5.01
C TYR A 423 -0.73 22.99 -5.42
N LEU A 424 -1.49 23.91 -4.87
CA LEU A 424 -2.76 24.36 -5.44
C LEU A 424 -2.41 25.42 -6.50
N ILE A 425 -2.92 25.25 -7.70
CA ILE A 425 -2.64 26.14 -8.85
C ILE A 425 -3.95 26.69 -9.42
N SER A 426 -3.85 27.76 -10.21
CA SER A 426 -4.98 28.25 -10.98
C SER A 426 -5.44 27.22 -12.01
N GLY A 427 -6.74 27.05 -12.13
CA GLY A 427 -7.37 26.08 -13.01
C GLY A 427 -8.55 26.66 -13.82
N ALA A 428 -9.03 25.86 -14.74
CA ALA A 428 -10.13 26.29 -15.64
C ALA A 428 -11.47 26.55 -14.91
N ASN A 429 -11.62 26.04 -13.69
CA ASN A 429 -12.87 26.08 -12.95
C ASN A 429 -12.88 27.13 -11.82
N ASP A 430 -11.82 27.92 -11.65
CA ASP A 430 -11.59 28.79 -10.49
C ASP A 430 -12.75 29.73 -10.17
N ASP A 431 -13.43 30.25 -11.21
CA ASP A 431 -14.58 31.16 -11.06
C ASP A 431 -15.85 30.46 -10.55
N GLN A 432 -15.92 29.14 -10.64
CA GLN A 432 -17.05 28.32 -10.21
C GLN A 432 -16.81 27.66 -8.85
N LEU A 433 -15.62 27.80 -8.28
CA LEU A 433 -15.20 27.12 -7.07
C LEU A 433 -15.41 27.98 -5.83
N GLN A 434 -15.64 27.30 -4.71
CA GLN A 434 -15.69 27.93 -3.40
C GLN A 434 -14.29 28.21 -2.87
N TRP A 435 -14.01 29.43 -2.49
CA TRP A 435 -12.74 29.85 -1.89
C TRP A 435 -12.93 30.36 -0.46
N PRO A 436 -11.99 30.06 0.47
CA PRO A 436 -10.77 29.27 0.28
C PRO A 436 -11.06 27.79 0.01
N CYS A 437 -10.14 27.11 -0.70
CA CYS A 437 -10.20 25.68 -0.94
C CYS A 437 -10.08 24.93 0.39
N ALA A 438 -11.17 24.27 0.81
CA ALA A 438 -11.26 23.67 2.13
C ALA A 438 -11.18 22.15 2.08
N TRP A 439 -10.37 21.58 2.97
CA TRP A 439 -10.34 20.17 3.34
C TRP A 439 -10.16 19.17 2.18
N GLN A 440 -9.44 19.60 1.13
CA GLN A 440 -9.00 18.68 0.08
C GLN A 440 -7.68 18.04 0.51
N GLN A 441 -7.67 16.71 0.65
CA GLN A 441 -6.45 15.97 0.96
C GLN A 441 -5.86 15.39 -0.32
N GLY A 442 -4.65 15.85 -0.67
CA GLY A 442 -3.84 15.29 -1.75
C GLY A 442 -2.85 14.28 -1.20
N THR A 443 -2.88 13.06 -1.73
CA THR A 443 -1.91 12.01 -1.42
C THR A 443 -1.01 11.76 -2.61
N MET A 444 0.29 11.84 -2.39
CA MET A 444 1.35 11.58 -3.36
C MET A 444 2.01 10.25 -2.97
N THR A 445 1.91 9.26 -3.82
CA THR A 445 2.43 7.91 -3.59
C THR A 445 3.48 7.58 -4.66
N LEU A 446 4.73 7.39 -4.26
CA LEU A 446 5.74 6.77 -5.11
C LEU A 446 5.50 5.25 -5.07
N LEU A 447 5.16 4.70 -6.22
CA LEU A 447 4.74 3.31 -6.35
C LEU A 447 5.93 2.35 -6.23
N ASP A 448 5.84 1.40 -5.32
CA ASP A 448 6.59 0.14 -5.40
C ASP A 448 5.93 -0.72 -6.50
N GLN A 449 6.67 -1.03 -7.54
CA GLN A 449 6.16 -1.74 -8.73
C GLN A 449 6.21 -3.26 -8.58
N HIS A 450 6.13 -3.78 -7.34
CA HIS A 450 5.97 -5.21 -7.11
C HIS A 450 4.69 -5.71 -7.83
N PRO A 451 4.72 -6.88 -8.51
CA PRO A 451 3.57 -7.38 -9.28
C PRO A 451 2.33 -7.59 -8.42
N ASP A 452 2.46 -8.15 -7.22
CA ASP A 452 1.37 -8.31 -6.26
C ASP A 452 1.20 -7.07 -5.38
N ILE A 453 0.03 -6.42 -5.46
CA ILE A 453 -0.26 -5.20 -4.70
C ILE A 453 -0.21 -5.41 -3.18
N ARG A 454 -0.40 -6.64 -2.67
CA ARG A 454 -0.32 -6.94 -1.24
C ARG A 454 1.09 -6.83 -0.69
N GLN A 455 2.10 -7.07 -1.52
CA GLN A 455 3.52 -7.05 -1.16
C GLN A 455 4.19 -5.69 -1.40
N ARG A 456 3.48 -4.72 -1.98
CA ARG A 456 4.02 -3.37 -2.22
C ARG A 456 4.27 -2.62 -0.92
N MET A 457 5.42 -1.95 -0.85
CA MET A 457 5.78 -1.00 0.21
C MET A 457 5.96 0.40 -0.40
N SER A 458 4.91 0.93 -0.99
CA SER A 458 4.93 2.26 -1.61
C SER A 458 5.11 3.35 -0.55
N ASN A 459 5.90 4.38 -0.88
CA ASN A 459 6.08 5.52 0.03
C ASN A 459 5.08 6.62 -0.30
N GLN A 460 4.37 7.15 0.69
CA GLN A 460 3.34 8.15 0.47
C GLN A 460 3.36 9.30 1.48
N ARG A 461 2.85 10.44 1.03
CA ARG A 461 2.61 11.64 1.82
C ARG A 461 1.28 12.26 1.45
N SER A 462 0.53 12.63 2.48
CA SER A 462 -0.73 13.36 2.32
C SER A 462 -0.58 14.79 2.84
N ILE A 463 -1.18 15.71 2.10
CA ILE A 463 -1.23 17.14 2.39
C ILE A 463 -2.68 17.58 2.29
N THR A 464 -3.16 18.30 3.30
CA THR A 464 -4.54 18.78 3.35
C THR A 464 -4.60 20.29 3.18
N THR A 465 -5.58 20.81 2.41
CA THR A 465 -5.86 22.25 2.37
C THR A 465 -6.61 22.66 3.63
N ASP A 466 -6.13 23.72 4.31
CA ASP A 466 -6.75 24.24 5.54
C ASP A 466 -7.26 25.66 5.32
N PRO A 467 -8.58 25.88 5.33
CA PRO A 467 -9.17 27.20 5.13
C PRO A 467 -8.90 28.17 6.28
N LEU A 468 -8.48 27.68 7.44
CA LEU A 468 -8.22 28.50 8.62
C LEU A 468 -6.78 29.06 8.63
N LYS A 469 -5.87 28.49 7.83
CA LYS A 469 -4.48 28.96 7.71
C LYS A 469 -4.32 29.95 6.58
N LEU A 470 -4.89 31.16 6.76
CA LEU A 470 -4.98 32.20 5.74
C LEU A 470 -3.73 33.08 5.60
N SER A 471 -2.74 33.00 6.47
CA SER A 471 -1.59 33.91 6.46
C SER A 471 -0.24 33.22 6.37
N ALA A 472 0.58 33.70 5.45
CA ALA A 472 1.92 33.20 5.16
C ALA A 472 2.97 33.40 6.28
N GLY A 473 2.58 33.94 7.43
CA GLY A 473 3.51 34.29 8.51
C GLY A 473 3.60 33.30 9.67
N GLN A 474 2.78 32.26 9.70
CA GLN A 474 2.71 31.32 10.84
C GLN A 474 2.92 29.85 10.48
N SER A 475 3.44 29.54 9.30
CA SER A 475 3.60 28.15 8.90
C SER A 475 4.97 27.61 9.31
N THR A 476 5.06 27.01 10.47
CA THR A 476 6.06 25.99 10.79
C THR A 476 5.62 24.59 10.40
N ASP A 477 4.34 24.41 10.01
CA ASP A 477 3.77 23.12 9.65
C ASP A 477 3.73 22.95 8.13
N SER A 478 4.55 22.06 7.61
CA SER A 478 4.74 21.78 6.17
C SER A 478 3.56 21.06 5.48
N TYR A 479 2.41 20.90 6.16
CA TYR A 479 1.34 19.98 5.75
C TYR A 479 0.09 20.63 5.17
N TYR A 480 0.10 21.96 5.00
CA TYR A 480 -1.09 22.68 4.55
C TYR A 480 -0.81 23.57 3.34
N VAL A 481 -1.73 23.53 2.38
CA VAL A 481 -1.74 24.46 1.24
C VAL A 481 -2.62 25.64 1.59
N ILE A 482 -2.05 26.84 1.50
CA ILE A 482 -2.78 28.10 1.73
C ILE A 482 -3.20 28.66 0.37
N CYS A 483 -4.50 28.90 0.17
CA CYS A 483 -4.96 29.62 -0.99
C CYS A 483 -6.09 30.60 -0.67
N THR A 484 -5.87 31.85 -1.02
CA THR A 484 -6.93 32.85 -1.19
C THR A 484 -7.02 33.19 -2.68
N ARG A 485 -8.21 33.51 -3.18
CA ARG A 485 -8.49 33.85 -4.58
C ARG A 485 -7.49 34.90 -5.14
N SER A 486 -7.18 35.94 -4.38
CA SER A 486 -6.26 37.01 -4.75
C SER A 486 -4.80 36.59 -4.93
N ARG A 487 -4.38 35.44 -4.38
CA ARG A 487 -3.02 34.89 -4.53
C ARG A 487 -2.94 33.78 -5.57
N CYS A 488 -4.06 33.17 -5.95
CA CYS A 488 -4.13 32.13 -6.97
C CYS A 488 -4.30 32.67 -8.39
N GLU A 489 -4.71 33.94 -8.57
CA GLU A 489 -5.03 34.53 -9.88
C GLU A 489 -3.88 34.58 -10.89
N LYS A 490 -2.64 34.36 -10.48
CA LYS A 490 -1.48 34.29 -11.41
C LYS A 490 -0.35 33.35 -11.00
N ILE A 491 -0.37 32.74 -9.81
CA ILE A 491 0.82 32.07 -9.25
C ILE A 491 0.37 30.87 -8.40
N ARG A 492 1.20 29.80 -8.42
CA ARG A 492 1.11 28.69 -7.49
C ARG A 492 1.07 29.12 -6.04
N SER A 493 0.32 28.39 -5.20
CA SER A 493 0.48 28.47 -3.75
C SER A 493 1.94 28.17 -3.36
N PRO A 494 2.41 28.55 -2.16
CA PRO A 494 3.58 27.92 -1.58
C PRO A 494 3.40 26.41 -1.59
N GLY A 495 4.41 25.65 -2.01
CA GLY A 495 4.37 24.20 -2.01
C GLY A 495 4.37 23.66 -0.59
N SER A 496 3.48 22.75 -0.27
CA SER A 496 3.48 21.99 0.98
C SER A 496 3.93 20.56 0.73
N GLY A 497 4.83 20.06 1.57
CA GLY A 497 5.41 18.73 1.35
C GLY A 497 6.58 18.44 2.27
N THR A 498 7.51 17.63 1.81
CA THR A 498 8.66 17.21 2.60
C THR A 498 9.95 17.20 1.77
N SER A 499 11.04 17.70 2.37
CA SER A 499 12.40 17.60 1.81
C SER A 499 13.03 16.22 2.04
N ALA A 500 12.44 15.38 2.87
CA ALA A 500 12.86 14.02 3.16
C ALA A 500 11.71 13.04 2.82
N PHE A 501 11.32 13.00 1.54
CA PHE A 501 10.26 12.11 1.08
C PHE A 501 10.75 10.66 1.12
N LEU A 502 11.88 10.37 0.45
CA LEU A 502 12.52 9.06 0.43
C LEU A 502 14.02 9.23 0.17
N THR A 503 14.89 8.57 0.93
CA THR A 503 16.34 8.56 0.66
C THR A 503 16.64 7.77 -0.60
N HIS A 504 17.72 8.12 -1.32
CA HIS A 504 18.14 7.38 -2.51
C HIS A 504 18.49 5.92 -2.20
N GLN A 505 18.97 5.62 -1.01
CA GLN A 505 19.24 4.27 -0.59
C GLN A 505 17.94 3.45 -0.45
N ARG A 506 16.92 3.98 0.21
CA ARG A 506 15.58 3.35 0.27
C ARG A 506 14.92 3.26 -1.09
N LEU A 507 15.17 4.21 -1.98
CA LEU A 507 14.69 4.15 -3.38
C LEU A 507 15.22 2.92 -4.12
N ARG A 508 16.44 2.47 -3.81
CA ARG A 508 17.06 1.28 -4.40
C ARG A 508 16.76 -0.03 -3.66
N SER A 509 16.14 0.04 -2.50
CA SER A 509 15.86 -1.16 -1.68
C SER A 509 14.62 -1.95 -2.14
N ARG A 510 13.85 -1.44 -3.10
CA ARG A 510 12.64 -2.07 -3.64
C ARG A 510 12.40 -1.63 -5.10
N ASN A 511 11.35 -2.16 -5.70
CA ASN A 511 11.01 -1.94 -7.12
C ASN A 511 10.40 -0.55 -7.42
N PHE A 512 10.93 0.52 -6.82
CA PHE A 512 10.47 1.88 -7.13
C PHE A 512 10.87 2.31 -8.54
N ILE A 513 12.05 1.89 -8.99
CA ILE A 513 12.55 2.12 -10.35
C ILE A 513 12.49 0.80 -11.09
N LYS A 514 11.71 0.73 -12.15
CA LYS A 514 11.57 -0.44 -13.01
C LYS A 514 11.45 0.03 -14.46
N GLU A 515 12.12 -0.65 -15.40
CA GLU A 515 12.25 -0.19 -16.80
C GLU A 515 12.67 1.29 -16.90
N ASP A 516 13.61 1.72 -16.05
CA ASP A 516 14.06 3.12 -15.89
C ASP A 516 12.90 4.13 -15.72
N SER A 517 11.81 3.66 -15.13
CA SER A 517 10.57 4.40 -14.92
C SER A 517 10.17 4.41 -13.46
N VAL A 518 9.60 5.53 -13.02
CA VAL A 518 8.90 5.63 -11.73
C VAL A 518 7.49 6.14 -11.94
N TYR A 519 6.58 5.69 -11.08
CA TYR A 519 5.19 6.13 -11.08
C TYR A 519 4.86 6.85 -9.77
N ILE A 520 4.31 8.04 -9.88
CA ILE A 520 3.74 8.77 -8.75
C ILE A 520 2.22 8.78 -8.92
N LEU A 521 1.55 8.07 -8.02
CA LEU A 521 0.09 8.02 -7.98
C LEU A 521 -0.42 9.20 -7.18
N LEU A 522 -1.43 9.89 -7.69
CA LEU A 522 -2.00 11.08 -7.09
C LEU A 522 -3.49 10.85 -6.80
N THR A 523 -3.87 11.02 -5.55
CA THR A 523 -5.26 10.89 -5.08
C THR A 523 -5.67 12.20 -4.42
N MET A 524 -6.84 12.74 -4.80
CA MET A 524 -7.40 13.95 -4.20
C MET A 524 -8.76 13.62 -3.60
N GLU A 525 -8.93 13.80 -2.31
CA GLU A 525 -10.14 13.44 -1.57
C GLU A 525 -10.69 14.64 -0.79
N ASP A 526 -11.99 14.79 -0.81
CA ASP A 526 -12.69 15.72 0.08
C ASP A 526 -12.89 15.05 1.44
N ILE A 527 -12.15 15.51 2.44
CA ILE A 527 -12.23 14.99 3.81
C ILE A 527 -13.08 15.91 4.73
N SER A 528 -13.85 16.83 4.19
CA SER A 528 -14.70 17.74 4.97
C SER A 528 -15.73 17.01 5.83
N HIS A 529 -16.16 15.82 5.42
CA HIS A 529 -17.06 14.96 6.19
C HIS A 529 -16.44 14.45 7.51
N LEU A 530 -15.12 14.57 7.69
CA LEU A 530 -14.42 14.24 8.94
C LEU A 530 -14.40 15.40 9.95
N LEU A 531 -14.96 16.57 9.60
CA LEU A 531 -15.20 17.64 10.57
C LEU A 531 -16.29 17.17 11.54
N SER A 532 -16.06 17.30 12.84
CA SER A 532 -17.11 17.01 13.81
C SER A 532 -18.18 18.06 13.77
N THR A 533 -19.43 17.66 13.51
CA THR A 533 -20.59 18.55 13.46
C THR A 533 -21.41 18.58 14.75
N GLN A 534 -20.92 17.95 15.83
CA GLN A 534 -21.65 17.93 17.11
C GLN A 534 -20.98 18.83 18.14
N PRO A 535 -21.73 19.74 18.79
CA PRO A 535 -21.27 20.35 20.03
C PRO A 535 -21.17 19.28 21.10
N SER A 536 -20.02 19.23 21.79
CA SER A 536 -19.77 18.33 22.90
C SER A 536 -20.83 18.53 23.99
N VAL A 537 -21.73 17.57 24.15
CA VAL A 537 -22.43 17.43 25.43
C VAL A 537 -21.40 16.82 26.39
N SER A 538 -20.83 17.65 27.24
CA SER A 538 -20.00 17.18 28.34
C SER A 538 -20.79 16.18 29.16
N PRO A 539 -20.26 14.97 29.43
CA PRO A 539 -20.91 14.08 30.38
C PRO A 539 -20.81 14.73 31.77
N THR A 540 -21.96 15.16 32.28
CA THR A 540 -22.10 15.51 33.69
C THR A 540 -21.84 14.24 34.52
N PHE A 541 -20.70 14.20 35.17
CA PHE A 541 -20.44 13.19 36.19
C PHE A 541 -21.44 13.37 37.33
N VAL A 542 -22.43 12.50 37.39
CA VAL A 542 -23.25 12.33 38.60
C VAL A 542 -22.41 11.49 39.58
N VAL A 543 -21.84 12.15 40.56
CA VAL A 543 -21.23 11.46 41.70
C VAL A 543 -22.36 10.87 42.54
N SER A 544 -22.62 9.58 42.38
CA SER A 544 -23.44 8.81 43.33
C SER A 544 -22.60 8.36 44.49
N THR A 545 -22.88 8.90 45.67
CA THR A 545 -22.37 8.44 46.97
C THR A 545 -22.89 7.03 47.27
N PRO A 546 -22.05 6.11 47.79
CA PRO A 546 -22.51 4.76 48.15
C PRO A 546 -23.25 4.77 49.48
N SER A 547 -24.48 4.27 49.48
CA SER A 547 -25.21 3.90 50.71
C SER A 547 -24.86 2.48 51.11
N ALA A 548 -24.56 2.29 52.38
CA ALA A 548 -24.12 1.04 52.98
C ALA A 548 -25.32 0.13 53.37
N ASN A 549 -25.01 -1.18 53.48
CA ASN A 549 -25.71 -2.29 54.13
C ASN A 549 -26.46 -3.24 53.17
N THR A 550 -26.16 -4.51 53.14
CA THR A 550 -26.22 -5.57 54.17
C THR A 550 -25.73 -6.91 53.62
N LYS A 551 -25.32 -7.76 54.52
CA LYS A 551 -24.62 -9.05 54.47
C LYS A 551 -25.53 -10.27 54.15
N PRO A 552 -25.08 -11.53 54.18
CA PRO A 552 -25.00 -12.47 53.06
C PRO A 552 -25.88 -13.73 53.27
N THR A 553 -26.02 -14.58 52.20
CA THR A 553 -26.50 -15.95 52.41
C THR A 553 -25.89 -16.94 51.42
N THR A 554 -25.11 -17.83 51.98
CA THR A 554 -24.81 -19.27 51.80
C THR A 554 -24.99 -20.00 50.45
N MET A 555 -23.86 -20.59 50.06
CA MET A 555 -23.58 -21.96 49.60
C MET A 555 -24.65 -22.79 48.87
N SER A 556 -24.27 -23.32 47.70
CA SER A 556 -24.50 -24.72 47.40
C SER A 556 -23.44 -25.25 46.42
N THR A 557 -22.78 -26.30 46.85
CA THR A 557 -21.80 -27.16 46.18
C THR A 557 -22.52 -28.12 45.22
N THR A 558 -21.96 -28.34 44.01
CA THR A 558 -22.21 -29.60 43.28
C THR A 558 -20.97 -30.01 42.47
N THR A 559 -20.57 -31.16 42.78
CA THR A 559 -19.63 -32.20 42.35
C THR A 559 -19.16 -32.21 40.91
N THR A 560 -17.85 -32.38 40.81
CA THR A 560 -17.02 -32.77 39.65
C THR A 560 -17.19 -34.25 39.31
N THR A 561 -17.27 -34.57 38.01
CA THR A 561 -16.90 -35.89 37.47
C THR A 561 -15.89 -35.72 36.34
N PRO A 562 -14.86 -36.58 36.25
CA PRO A 562 -13.75 -36.41 35.30
C PRO A 562 -14.07 -37.07 33.96
N ILE A 563 -13.74 -36.41 32.86
CA ILE A 563 -13.80 -36.96 31.52
C ILE A 563 -12.40 -37.41 31.11
N THR A 564 -12.28 -38.66 30.77
CA THR A 564 -11.14 -39.41 30.28
C THR A 564 -10.61 -38.86 28.95
N THR A 565 -9.34 -38.59 28.89
CA THR A 565 -8.56 -38.29 27.67
C THR A 565 -8.42 -39.55 26.81
N ALA A 566 -8.92 -39.51 25.59
CA ALA A 566 -8.55 -40.43 24.53
C ALA A 566 -7.52 -39.76 23.62
N SER A 567 -6.32 -40.32 23.62
CA SER A 567 -5.21 -39.94 22.72
C SER A 567 -5.52 -40.51 21.33
N VAL A 568 -5.63 -39.63 20.34
CA VAL A 568 -5.64 -39.98 18.92
C VAL A 568 -4.25 -39.72 18.36
N THR A 569 -3.58 -40.79 17.99
CA THR A 569 -2.30 -40.78 17.24
C THR A 569 -2.59 -40.31 15.82
N LEU A 570 -2.06 -39.15 15.45
CA LEU A 570 -2.03 -38.66 14.07
C LEU A 570 -0.83 -39.31 13.37
N THR A 571 -1.09 -40.09 12.33
CA THR A 571 -0.10 -40.58 11.38
C THR A 571 0.33 -39.41 10.49
N GLU A 572 1.61 -39.10 10.53
CA GLU A 572 2.26 -38.13 9.66
C GLU A 572 2.14 -38.52 8.18
N LYS A 573 1.68 -37.58 7.35
CA LYS A 573 1.83 -37.63 5.90
C LYS A 573 3.23 -37.16 5.56
N PRO A 574 3.93 -37.76 4.57
CA PRO A 574 5.27 -37.32 4.19
C PRO A 574 5.21 -35.91 3.64
N GLU A 575 6.00 -35.00 4.23
CA GLU A 575 6.33 -33.70 3.67
C GLU A 575 7.10 -33.91 2.37
N ILE A 576 6.60 -33.33 1.29
CA ILE A 576 7.37 -33.17 0.05
C ILE A 576 8.29 -31.96 0.29
N GLU A 577 9.58 -32.21 0.48
CA GLU A 577 10.60 -31.15 0.47
C GLU A 577 10.56 -30.46 -0.91
N VAL A 578 10.12 -29.21 -0.93
CA VAL A 578 10.26 -28.35 -2.10
C VAL A 578 11.69 -27.81 -2.08
N PRO A 579 12.51 -28.05 -3.11
CA PRO A 579 13.88 -27.55 -3.13
C PRO A 579 13.89 -26.01 -3.09
N ASN A 580 14.73 -25.46 -2.22
CA ASN A 580 14.91 -24.01 -2.04
C ASN A 580 15.76 -23.36 -3.16
N TYR A 581 15.99 -24.02 -4.25
CA TYR A 581 16.76 -23.52 -5.39
C TYR A 581 16.13 -23.99 -6.70
N CYS A 582 16.33 -23.21 -7.76
CA CYS A 582 15.85 -23.57 -9.10
C CYS A 582 16.74 -24.68 -9.69
N PRO A 583 16.18 -25.79 -10.18
CA PRO A 583 16.97 -26.94 -10.64
C PRO A 583 17.99 -26.64 -11.75
N ASP A 584 17.72 -25.68 -12.61
CA ASP A 584 18.53 -25.38 -13.80
C ASP A 584 19.11 -23.94 -13.79
N ASN A 585 19.12 -23.25 -12.65
CA ASN A 585 19.59 -21.87 -12.47
C ASN A 585 19.27 -20.96 -13.68
N PRO A 586 18.00 -20.60 -13.90
CA PRO A 586 17.56 -19.87 -15.10
C PRO A 586 18.02 -18.41 -15.15
N CYS A 587 18.90 -17.98 -14.26
CA CYS A 587 19.35 -16.59 -14.19
C CYS A 587 20.50 -16.34 -15.17
N GLU A 588 20.46 -15.21 -15.88
CA GLU A 588 21.55 -14.73 -16.71
C GLU A 588 22.63 -14.03 -15.86
N ASN A 589 23.82 -13.89 -16.42
CA ASN A 589 24.97 -13.20 -15.79
C ASN A 589 25.43 -13.79 -14.44
N ASP A 590 25.47 -15.12 -14.34
CA ASP A 590 25.92 -15.85 -13.14
C ASP A 590 25.11 -15.56 -11.87
N GLY A 591 23.89 -15.07 -12.00
CA GLY A 591 22.95 -14.90 -10.89
C GLY A 591 22.55 -16.26 -10.28
N VAL A 592 22.24 -16.26 -8.99
CA VAL A 592 21.71 -17.43 -8.27
C VAL A 592 20.19 -17.35 -8.22
N CYS A 593 19.54 -18.37 -8.77
CA CYS A 593 18.08 -18.49 -8.66
C CYS A 593 17.69 -19.13 -7.33
N VAL A 594 16.83 -18.48 -6.58
CA VAL A 594 16.23 -18.98 -5.34
C VAL A 594 14.72 -18.99 -5.45
N ILE A 595 14.07 -19.97 -4.83
CA ILE A 595 12.60 -19.98 -4.78
C ILE A 595 12.15 -19.14 -3.58
N VAL A 596 11.41 -18.06 -3.83
CA VAL A 596 10.76 -17.24 -2.82
C VAL A 596 9.26 -17.33 -3.08
N ASP A 597 8.49 -17.74 -2.09
CA ASP A 597 7.03 -17.92 -2.17
C ASP A 597 6.56 -18.76 -3.37
N ARG A 598 7.32 -19.83 -3.69
CA ARG A 598 7.11 -20.76 -4.83
C ARG A 598 7.36 -20.15 -6.22
N ALA A 599 7.91 -18.95 -6.29
CA ALA A 599 8.36 -18.32 -7.54
C ALA A 599 9.90 -18.27 -7.60
N PRO A 600 10.51 -18.48 -8.77
CA PRO A 600 11.94 -18.29 -8.94
C PRO A 600 12.29 -16.80 -8.91
N VAL A 601 13.30 -16.44 -8.11
CA VAL A 601 13.84 -15.09 -8.00
C VAL A 601 15.34 -15.14 -8.27
N CYS A 602 15.82 -14.31 -9.20
CA CYS A 602 17.23 -14.22 -9.52
C CYS A 602 17.94 -13.24 -8.57
N ARG A 603 19.04 -13.70 -7.97
CA ARG A 603 19.97 -12.85 -7.20
C ARG A 603 21.31 -12.82 -7.90
N MET A 604 21.85 -11.64 -8.16
CA MET A 604 23.16 -11.49 -8.78
C MET A 604 24.27 -11.95 -7.83
N SER A 605 25.20 -12.77 -8.32
CA SER A 605 26.31 -13.33 -7.54
C SER A 605 27.39 -12.30 -7.16
N ASN A 606 27.33 -11.08 -7.66
CA ASN A 606 28.29 -10.00 -7.44
C ASN A 606 27.79 -8.86 -6.55
N GLU A 607 26.64 -8.98 -5.93
CA GLU A 607 26.33 -8.14 -4.77
C GLU A 607 27.07 -8.74 -3.57
N SER A 608 28.35 -8.43 -3.48
CA SER A 608 29.10 -8.63 -2.24
C SER A 608 28.45 -7.77 -1.17
N PHE A 609 27.98 -8.42 -0.19
CA PHE A 609 27.29 -8.04 1.03
C PHE A 609 27.69 -6.70 1.65
#